data_078f40bc1bb947dbc68c936f73d5d5e6
#
_entry.id   078f40bc1bb947dbc68c936f73d5d5e6
#
_cell.length_a   1.000
_cell.length_b   1.000
_cell.length_c   1.000
_cell.angle_alpha   90.00
_cell.angle_beta   90.00
_cell.angle_gamma   90.00
#
_symmetry.space_group_name_H-M   'P 1'
#
loop_
_entity.id
_entity.type
_entity.pdbx_description
1 polymer ?
#
loop_
_entity_poly.entity_id
_entity_poly.type
_entity_poly.pdbx_seq_one_letter_code
_entity_poly.pdbx_strand_id
1 'polypeptide(L)'
;MPVYNRQEYVRKAVESILTQSFTDFEFIIVNDGSTDSATEILHEFATRDTRIVLIEQSNSGYVRALNRGLDVARGQFVARMDSDDISLPDRLANQVRYLQRHSEVVAVGGQAIKIDQRGDCFGSSNCPLLHDEIDTQLLQHVALGHKITRGTLFHPTIMLRSVAIQQVGKYRPDFEPAEDRDLWLRLSEIGKLANLPQFLLKYRVHSDMVSHARRSEQNDNALLAIADAYRRRGQMMPSIPKAMPTQQSKPSYLSDEARAMSAARSGFFRTANKYALWVLWRRPWRLRAWQALVMSCTGRTSVDRWGD
;
A
#
# COMPACT_ATOMS: atom_id res chain seq x y z
N MET A 1 12.12 5.72 -1.73
CA MET A 1 11.15 5.53 -2.84
C MET A 1 11.87 4.88 -4.01
N PRO A 2 11.60 3.62 -4.36
CA PRO A 2 12.09 3.02 -5.60
C PRO A 2 11.29 3.53 -6.80
N VAL A 3 11.96 3.70 -7.95
CA VAL A 3 11.35 4.17 -9.20
C VAL A 3 11.86 3.29 -10.35
N TYR A 4 10.93 2.77 -11.16
CA TYR A 4 11.23 2.11 -12.42
C TYR A 4 10.08 2.33 -13.41
N ASN A 5 10.34 3.07 -14.50
CA ASN A 5 9.38 3.36 -15.58
C ASN A 5 8.03 3.91 -15.04
N ARG A 6 8.05 5.09 -14.42
CA ARG A 6 6.89 5.76 -13.81
C ARG A 6 6.75 7.23 -14.21
N GLN A 7 7.13 7.59 -15.43
CA GLN A 7 7.06 8.97 -15.94
C GLN A 7 5.69 9.63 -15.74
N GLU A 8 4.58 8.85 -15.80
CA GLU A 8 3.22 9.39 -15.67
C GLU A 8 2.86 9.82 -14.24
N TYR A 9 3.50 9.22 -13.23
CA TYR A 9 3.09 9.37 -11.83
C TYR A 9 4.15 9.98 -10.94
N VAL A 10 5.43 9.75 -11.24
CA VAL A 10 6.56 10.08 -10.36
C VAL A 10 6.60 11.55 -9.97
N ARG A 11 6.24 12.48 -10.86
CA ARG A 11 6.19 13.92 -10.54
C ARG A 11 5.27 14.20 -9.36
N LYS A 12 4.03 13.71 -9.41
CA LYS A 12 3.05 13.90 -8.32
C LYS A 12 3.46 13.19 -7.04
N ALA A 13 4.10 12.04 -7.15
CA ALA A 13 4.61 11.31 -6.00
C ALA A 13 5.70 12.12 -5.28
N VAL A 14 6.69 12.64 -6.02
CA VAL A 14 7.78 13.48 -5.48
C VAL A 14 7.22 14.75 -4.87
N GLU A 15 6.39 15.51 -5.58
CA GLU A 15 5.75 16.75 -5.10
C GLU A 15 5.00 16.51 -3.78
N SER A 16 4.30 15.38 -3.64
CA SER A 16 3.53 15.05 -2.45
C SER A 16 4.39 14.80 -1.20
N ILE A 17 5.65 14.41 -1.38
CA ILE A 17 6.62 14.28 -0.28
C ILE A 17 7.29 15.64 0.01
N LEU A 18 7.69 16.37 -1.01
CA LEU A 18 8.36 17.66 -0.81
C LEU A 18 7.47 18.71 -0.13
N THR A 19 6.13 18.57 -0.28
CA THR A 19 5.12 19.46 0.32
C THR A 19 4.57 18.97 1.66
N GLN A 20 5.20 17.98 2.30
CA GLN A 20 4.82 17.53 3.64
C GLN A 20 4.96 18.63 4.69
N SER A 21 4.05 18.68 5.68
CA SER A 21 4.13 19.61 6.79
C SER A 21 5.32 19.37 7.73
N PHE A 22 5.82 18.15 7.80
CA PHE A 22 7.07 17.79 8.44
C PHE A 22 8.21 17.98 7.45
N THR A 23 9.20 18.84 7.74
CA THR A 23 10.24 19.27 6.80
C THR A 23 11.63 18.69 7.07
N ASP A 24 11.88 18.17 8.28
CA ASP A 24 13.17 17.62 8.69
C ASP A 24 13.30 16.16 8.22
N PHE A 25 13.56 15.96 6.92
CA PHE A 25 13.77 14.65 6.31
C PHE A 25 14.75 14.70 5.14
N GLU A 26 15.36 13.58 4.86
CA GLU A 26 16.02 13.29 3.58
C GLU A 26 15.08 12.43 2.72
N PHE A 27 15.01 12.72 1.43
CA PHE A 27 14.18 11.98 0.49
C PHE A 27 15.03 11.12 -0.44
N ILE A 28 15.25 9.88 -0.07
CA ILE A 28 16.04 8.94 -0.84
C ILE A 28 15.16 8.35 -1.95
N ILE A 29 15.56 8.58 -3.20
CA ILE A 29 14.94 8.07 -4.41
C ILE A 29 15.95 7.15 -5.09
N VAL A 30 15.54 5.90 -5.35
CA VAL A 30 16.37 4.92 -6.06
C VAL A 30 15.76 4.70 -7.45
N ASN A 31 16.39 5.26 -8.47
CA ASN A 31 16.05 5.01 -9.86
C ASN A 31 16.67 3.68 -10.28
N ASP A 32 15.85 2.66 -10.40
CA ASP A 32 16.27 1.28 -10.70
C ASP A 32 16.36 1.04 -12.21
N GLY A 33 17.07 1.92 -12.92
CA GLY A 33 17.33 1.80 -14.34
C GLY A 33 16.14 2.11 -15.24
N SER A 34 15.37 3.18 -14.92
CA SER A 34 14.26 3.62 -15.78
C SER A 34 14.74 3.96 -17.18
N THR A 35 13.94 3.57 -18.19
CA THR A 35 14.16 3.79 -19.63
C THR A 35 13.17 4.78 -20.23
N ASP A 36 12.23 5.27 -19.42
CA ASP A 36 11.27 6.32 -19.75
C ASP A 36 11.76 7.68 -19.22
N SER A 37 10.98 8.75 -19.37
CA SER A 37 11.32 10.10 -18.90
C SER A 37 11.27 10.27 -17.36
N ALA A 38 11.16 9.19 -16.59
CA ALA A 38 11.22 9.29 -15.13
C ALA A 38 12.59 9.79 -14.65
N THR A 39 13.67 9.38 -15.35
CA THR A 39 15.05 9.79 -15.02
C THR A 39 15.20 11.31 -15.09
N GLU A 40 14.78 11.94 -16.19
CA GLU A 40 14.86 13.39 -16.40
C GLU A 40 14.03 14.14 -15.34
N ILE A 41 12.84 13.62 -15.02
CA ILE A 41 11.99 14.21 -13.99
C ILE A 41 12.68 14.16 -12.62
N LEU A 42 13.32 13.05 -12.27
CA LEU A 42 14.01 12.90 -10.99
C LEU A 42 15.23 13.84 -10.89
N HIS A 43 16.01 14.00 -11.96
CA HIS A 43 17.12 14.94 -12.00
C HIS A 43 16.64 16.39 -11.84
N GLU A 44 15.52 16.76 -12.49
CA GLU A 44 14.90 18.08 -12.31
C GLU A 44 14.61 18.38 -10.83
N PHE A 45 14.03 17.43 -10.11
CA PHE A 45 13.73 17.61 -8.69
C PHE A 45 14.99 17.63 -7.82
N ALA A 46 15.95 16.74 -8.07
CA ALA A 46 17.17 16.64 -7.30
C ALA A 46 18.04 17.91 -7.39
N THR A 47 17.98 18.65 -8.52
CA THR A 47 18.66 19.94 -8.65
C THR A 47 17.96 21.08 -7.92
N ARG A 48 16.66 20.95 -7.63
CA ARG A 48 15.84 22.02 -7.03
C ARG A 48 15.68 21.88 -5.51
N ASP A 49 15.78 20.66 -4.98
CA ASP A 49 15.55 20.42 -3.55
C ASP A 49 16.67 19.57 -2.96
N THR A 50 17.44 20.19 -2.07
CA THR A 50 18.62 19.58 -1.43
C THR A 50 18.30 18.42 -0.48
N ARG A 51 17.02 18.23 -0.13
CA ARG A 51 16.58 17.06 0.67
C ARG A 51 16.58 15.77 -0.14
N ILE A 52 16.61 15.86 -1.46
CA ILE A 52 16.60 14.67 -2.34
C ILE A 52 18.00 14.07 -2.43
N VAL A 53 18.07 12.79 -2.14
CA VAL A 53 19.23 11.92 -2.39
C VAL A 53 18.86 10.97 -3.52
N LEU A 54 19.22 11.32 -4.75
CA LEU A 54 18.97 10.48 -5.94
C LEU A 54 20.09 9.45 -6.09
N ILE A 55 19.71 8.18 -6.17
CA ILE A 55 20.58 7.05 -6.44
C ILE A 55 20.16 6.43 -7.76
N GLU A 56 21.11 6.26 -8.67
CA GLU A 56 20.89 5.56 -9.93
C GLU A 56 21.60 4.21 -9.92
N GLN A 57 20.94 3.21 -10.45
CA GLN A 57 21.48 1.87 -10.59
C GLN A 57 20.92 1.18 -11.83
N SER A 58 21.60 0.14 -12.32
CA SER A 58 21.01 -0.77 -13.31
C SER A 58 19.84 -1.52 -12.69
N ASN A 59 18.81 -1.81 -13.48
CA ASN A 59 17.62 -2.53 -12.99
C ASN A 59 18.04 -3.81 -12.27
N SER A 60 17.76 -3.86 -11.01
CA SER A 60 18.11 -4.99 -10.12
C SER A 60 16.89 -5.58 -9.41
N GLY A 61 15.73 -4.97 -9.60
CA GLY A 61 14.45 -5.36 -9.01
C GLY A 61 14.09 -4.56 -7.76
N TYR A 62 12.80 -4.55 -7.52
CA TYR A 62 12.15 -3.71 -6.54
C TYR A 62 12.71 -3.86 -5.10
N VAL A 63 12.88 -5.09 -4.64
CA VAL A 63 13.36 -5.36 -3.27
C VAL A 63 14.81 -4.90 -3.08
N ARG A 64 15.65 -5.08 -4.10
CA ARG A 64 17.04 -4.60 -4.06
C ARG A 64 17.10 -3.09 -4.06
N ALA A 65 16.24 -2.42 -4.83
CA ALA A 65 16.13 -0.97 -4.83
C ALA A 65 15.68 -0.44 -3.46
N LEU A 66 14.71 -1.10 -2.79
CA LEU A 66 14.31 -0.77 -1.42
C LEU A 66 15.50 -0.90 -0.44
N ASN A 67 16.21 -2.02 -0.48
CA ASN A 67 17.35 -2.24 0.39
C ASN A 67 18.50 -1.25 0.13
N ARG A 68 18.74 -0.90 -1.13
CA ARG A 68 19.71 0.13 -1.50
C ARG A 68 19.40 1.49 -0.87
N GLY A 69 18.11 1.86 -0.85
CA GLY A 69 17.67 3.07 -0.15
C GLY A 69 17.85 2.98 1.37
N LEU A 70 17.60 1.80 1.96
CA LEU A 70 17.82 1.56 3.39
C LEU A 70 19.30 1.58 3.80
N ASP A 71 20.21 1.23 2.89
CA ASP A 71 21.65 1.23 3.15
C ASP A 71 22.22 2.62 3.39
N VAL A 72 21.61 3.63 2.78
CA VAL A 72 22.06 5.03 2.86
C VAL A 72 21.21 5.88 3.79
N ALA A 73 20.08 5.36 4.27
CA ALA A 73 19.16 6.09 5.14
C ALA A 73 19.80 6.38 6.51
N ARG A 74 19.74 7.65 6.92
CA ARG A 74 20.33 8.16 8.18
C ARG A 74 19.29 8.52 9.22
N GLY A 75 18.03 8.66 8.80
CA GLY A 75 16.93 9.07 9.67
C GLY A 75 16.63 8.06 10.79
N GLN A 76 16.15 8.55 11.93
CA GLN A 76 15.66 7.71 13.03
C GLN A 76 14.46 6.85 12.58
N PHE A 77 13.68 7.36 11.66
CA PHE A 77 12.52 6.69 11.07
C PHE A 77 12.69 6.61 9.56
N VAL A 78 12.19 5.53 8.97
CA VAL A 78 12.15 5.33 7.52
C VAL A 78 10.68 5.29 7.07
N ALA A 79 10.26 6.29 6.30
CA ALA A 79 8.95 6.30 5.65
C ALA A 79 9.07 5.71 4.24
N ARG A 80 8.28 4.69 3.94
CA ARG A 80 8.23 4.08 2.61
C ARG A 80 7.19 4.76 1.74
N MET A 81 7.45 4.88 0.43
CA MET A 81 6.55 5.47 -0.56
C MET A 81 6.68 4.73 -1.90
N ASP A 82 5.58 4.51 -2.62
CA ASP A 82 5.59 4.10 -4.02
C ASP A 82 5.64 5.31 -4.96
N SER A 83 6.20 5.11 -6.13
CA SER A 83 6.41 6.18 -7.13
C SER A 83 5.15 6.51 -7.94
N ASP A 84 4.04 5.82 -7.71
CA ASP A 84 2.74 6.03 -8.37
C ASP A 84 1.63 6.52 -7.41
N ASP A 85 1.93 6.61 -6.11
CA ASP A 85 1.02 7.06 -5.07
C ASP A 85 1.15 8.57 -4.77
N ILE A 86 0.25 9.10 -3.94
CA ILE A 86 0.28 10.50 -3.48
C ILE A 86 0.15 10.53 -1.97
N SER A 87 1.18 11.03 -1.29
CA SER A 87 1.19 11.21 0.16
C SER A 87 0.27 12.37 0.57
N LEU A 88 -0.50 12.24 1.64
CA LEU A 88 -1.28 13.35 2.18
C LEU A 88 -0.39 14.28 3.02
N PRO A 89 -0.71 15.59 3.11
CA PRO A 89 0.22 16.62 3.62
C PRO A 89 0.78 16.38 5.02
N ASP A 90 -0.02 15.82 5.93
CA ASP A 90 0.37 15.62 7.34
C ASP A 90 0.84 14.19 7.67
N ARG A 91 1.08 13.37 6.64
CA ARG A 91 1.45 11.97 6.83
C ARG A 91 2.68 11.83 7.71
N LEU A 92 3.80 12.45 7.30
CA LEU A 92 5.07 12.31 8.04
C LEU A 92 4.96 12.87 9.46
N ALA A 93 4.35 14.04 9.63
CA ALA A 93 4.16 14.66 10.94
C ALA A 93 3.35 13.77 11.90
N ASN A 94 2.26 13.16 11.42
CA ASN A 94 1.41 12.30 12.22
C ASN A 94 2.13 11.02 12.62
N GLN A 95 2.87 10.39 11.70
CA GLN A 95 3.59 9.15 11.97
C GLN A 95 4.80 9.36 12.89
N VAL A 96 5.57 10.43 12.70
CA VAL A 96 6.70 10.79 13.58
C VAL A 96 6.18 11.02 14.99
N ARG A 97 5.13 11.86 15.16
CA ARG A 97 4.52 12.14 16.46
C ARG A 97 4.03 10.87 17.16
N TYR A 98 3.44 9.96 16.41
CA TYR A 98 2.96 8.69 16.95
C TYR A 98 4.12 7.81 17.44
N LEU A 99 5.14 7.60 16.63
CA LEU A 99 6.30 6.79 16.99
C LEU A 99 7.10 7.41 18.15
N GLN A 100 7.17 8.74 18.27
CA GLN A 100 7.81 9.40 19.40
C GLN A 100 7.09 9.14 20.73
N ARG A 101 5.76 8.97 20.69
CA ARG A 101 4.93 8.73 21.90
C ARG A 101 4.79 7.24 22.26
N HIS A 102 5.07 6.35 21.33
CA HIS A 102 4.89 4.89 21.46
C HIS A 102 6.18 4.17 21.17
N SER A 103 7.06 4.09 22.18
CA SER A 103 8.41 3.49 22.01
C SER A 103 8.37 1.99 21.70
N GLU A 104 7.32 1.30 22.13
CA GLU A 104 7.06 -0.11 21.86
C GLU A 104 6.64 -0.40 20.41
N VAL A 105 6.21 0.64 19.65
CA VAL A 105 5.80 0.48 18.25
C VAL A 105 7.00 0.61 17.33
N VAL A 106 7.27 -0.43 16.56
CA VAL A 106 8.40 -0.51 15.61
C VAL A 106 8.02 -0.11 14.19
N ALA A 107 6.73 -0.21 13.85
CA ALA A 107 6.19 0.18 12.55
C ALA A 107 4.78 0.76 12.69
N VAL A 108 4.50 1.87 12.00
CA VAL A 108 3.17 2.48 11.92
C VAL A 108 2.77 2.77 10.50
N GLY A 109 1.62 2.25 10.11
CA GLY A 109 0.93 2.55 8.86
C GLY A 109 -0.26 3.49 9.06
N GLY A 110 -1.21 3.41 8.15
CA GLY A 110 -2.49 4.12 8.26
C GLY A 110 -3.42 3.78 7.11
N GLN A 111 -4.55 4.49 7.06
CA GLN A 111 -5.55 4.26 6.03
C GLN A 111 -5.14 4.89 4.70
N ALA A 112 -5.64 4.32 3.60
CA ALA A 112 -5.39 4.80 2.25
C ALA A 112 -6.71 5.07 1.51
N ILE A 113 -6.76 6.14 0.74
CA ILE A 113 -7.82 6.42 -0.23
C ILE A 113 -7.41 5.78 -1.56
N LYS A 114 -8.25 4.94 -2.14
CA LYS A 114 -7.97 4.33 -3.45
C LYS A 114 -8.32 5.31 -4.56
N ILE A 115 -7.35 5.53 -5.46
CA ILE A 115 -7.53 6.36 -6.64
C ILE A 115 -7.30 5.55 -7.91
N ASP A 116 -7.95 5.94 -9.00
CA ASP A 116 -7.70 5.36 -10.32
C ASP A 116 -6.45 5.99 -11.00
N GLN A 117 -6.15 5.57 -12.24
CA GLN A 117 -5.03 6.10 -13.03
C GLN A 117 -5.09 7.63 -13.19
N ARG A 118 -6.30 8.22 -13.23
CA ARG A 118 -6.51 9.66 -13.38
C ARG A 118 -6.45 10.43 -12.05
N GLY A 119 -6.49 9.71 -10.93
CA GLY A 119 -6.51 10.28 -9.58
C GLY A 119 -7.91 10.44 -8.98
N ASP A 120 -8.96 9.92 -9.63
CA ASP A 120 -10.31 9.94 -9.09
C ASP A 120 -10.45 8.95 -7.93
N CYS A 121 -10.94 9.42 -6.79
CA CYS A 121 -11.14 8.59 -5.60
C CYS A 121 -12.32 7.64 -5.78
N PHE A 122 -12.14 6.34 -5.55
CA PHE A 122 -13.20 5.35 -5.71
C PHE A 122 -13.35 4.38 -4.54
N GLY A 123 -12.56 4.52 -3.50
CA GLY A 123 -12.64 3.66 -2.32
C GLY A 123 -11.67 4.05 -1.24
N SER A 124 -11.75 3.37 -0.11
CA SER A 124 -10.84 3.54 1.01
C SER A 124 -10.43 2.20 1.59
N SER A 125 -9.36 2.20 2.37
CA SER A 125 -8.98 1.06 3.19
C SER A 125 -9.75 1.07 4.51
N ASN A 126 -9.73 -0.06 5.19
CA ASN A 126 -10.16 -0.21 6.58
C ASN A 126 -9.21 -1.22 7.22
N CYS A 127 -7.97 -0.80 7.48
CA CYS A 127 -6.96 -1.62 8.13
C CYS A 127 -7.17 -1.65 9.65
N PRO A 128 -6.85 -2.77 10.31
CA PRO A 128 -6.88 -2.86 11.77
C PRO A 128 -5.89 -1.88 12.39
N LEU A 129 -6.22 -1.33 13.55
CA LEU A 129 -5.41 -0.29 14.19
C LEU A 129 -4.38 -0.86 15.17
N LEU A 130 -4.72 -1.96 15.84
CA LEU A 130 -3.97 -2.50 16.95
C LEU A 130 -3.10 -3.69 16.56
N HIS A 131 -1.99 -3.86 17.26
CA HIS A 131 -1.00 -4.91 17.03
C HIS A 131 -1.60 -6.31 16.93
N ASP A 132 -2.42 -6.70 17.90
CA ASP A 132 -2.94 -8.08 17.98
C ASP A 132 -3.84 -8.44 16.80
N GLU A 133 -4.64 -7.46 16.32
CA GLU A 133 -5.46 -7.64 15.11
C GLU A 133 -4.58 -7.71 13.85
N ILE A 134 -3.54 -6.85 13.77
CA ILE A 134 -2.60 -6.83 12.65
C ILE A 134 -1.83 -8.16 12.59
N ASP A 135 -1.24 -8.60 13.69
CA ASP A 135 -0.45 -9.84 13.75
C ASP A 135 -1.31 -11.05 13.43
N THR A 136 -2.51 -11.13 14.00
CA THR A 136 -3.47 -12.19 13.66
C THR A 136 -3.79 -12.23 12.17
N GLN A 137 -4.01 -11.06 11.54
CA GLN A 137 -4.33 -11.00 10.10
C GLN A 137 -3.11 -11.29 9.22
N LEU A 138 -1.90 -10.94 9.65
CA LEU A 138 -0.67 -11.29 8.94
C LEU A 138 -0.48 -12.81 8.79
N LEU A 139 -0.95 -13.59 9.77
CA LEU A 139 -0.92 -15.05 9.74
C LEU A 139 -2.06 -15.67 8.95
N GLN A 140 -3.06 -14.88 8.49
CA GLN A 140 -4.18 -15.39 7.70
C GLN A 140 -3.79 -15.57 6.23
N HIS A 141 -4.16 -16.71 5.64
CA HIS A 141 -3.98 -16.99 4.23
C HIS A 141 -5.14 -17.81 3.68
N VAL A 142 -5.49 -17.60 2.40
CA VAL A 142 -6.59 -18.32 1.75
C VAL A 142 -6.33 -19.83 1.69
N ALA A 143 -5.08 -20.26 1.48
CA ALA A 143 -4.70 -21.68 1.50
C ALA A 143 -4.87 -22.34 2.88
N LEU A 144 -4.98 -21.55 3.95
CA LEU A 144 -5.27 -22.02 5.31
C LEU A 144 -6.78 -21.97 5.64
N GLY A 145 -7.63 -21.75 4.64
CA GLY A 145 -9.08 -21.66 4.81
C GLY A 145 -9.58 -20.30 5.34
N HIS A 146 -8.71 -19.29 5.47
CA HIS A 146 -9.12 -17.97 5.97
C HIS A 146 -9.77 -17.13 4.86
N LYS A 147 -10.82 -16.39 5.21
CA LYS A 147 -11.42 -15.38 4.37
C LYS A 147 -10.71 -14.05 4.60
N ILE A 148 -9.88 -13.62 3.66
CA ILE A 148 -9.19 -12.32 3.73
C ILE A 148 -10.18 -11.22 3.36
N THR A 149 -10.58 -10.42 4.34
CA THR A 149 -11.59 -9.35 4.17
C THR A 149 -11.00 -7.94 4.20
N ARG A 150 -9.81 -7.77 4.80
CA ARG A 150 -9.17 -6.47 5.01
C ARG A 150 -7.68 -6.56 4.68
N GLY A 151 -7.09 -5.43 4.27
CA GLY A 151 -5.64 -5.26 4.25
C GLY A 151 -5.11 -5.15 5.68
N THR A 152 -3.87 -5.57 5.93
CA THR A 152 -3.22 -5.45 7.25
C THR A 152 -2.52 -4.11 7.41
N LEU A 153 -1.46 -3.94 6.64
CA LEU A 153 -0.64 -2.74 6.55
C LEU A 153 -0.47 -2.42 5.07
N PHE A 154 -0.79 -1.19 4.67
CA PHE A 154 -0.49 -0.75 3.30
C PHE A 154 0.97 -0.37 3.20
N HIS A 155 1.75 -1.14 2.43
CA HIS A 155 3.18 -0.95 2.28
C HIS A 155 3.58 0.52 2.00
N PRO A 156 2.94 1.27 1.07
CA PRO A 156 3.29 2.66 0.83
C PRO A 156 2.90 3.63 1.95
N THR A 157 2.18 3.19 2.99
CA THR A 157 1.86 4.06 4.13
C THR A 157 2.82 3.90 5.31
N ILE A 158 3.72 2.92 5.28
CA ILE A 158 4.51 2.53 6.46
C ILE A 158 5.60 3.55 6.80
N MET A 159 5.76 3.79 8.11
CA MET A 159 6.95 4.37 8.72
C MET A 159 7.50 3.40 9.78
N LEU A 160 8.81 3.17 9.73
CA LEU A 160 9.54 2.16 10.50
C LEU A 160 10.59 2.84 11.39
N ARG A 161 10.90 2.23 12.54
CA ARG A 161 12.14 2.57 13.25
C ARG A 161 13.33 2.01 12.49
N SER A 162 14.33 2.85 12.21
CA SER A 162 15.54 2.43 11.50
C SER A 162 16.26 1.28 12.21
N VAL A 163 16.34 1.33 13.53
CA VAL A 163 16.97 0.26 14.34
C VAL A 163 16.22 -1.06 14.22
N ALA A 164 14.87 -1.04 14.16
CA ALA A 164 14.06 -2.25 14.06
C ALA A 164 14.21 -2.93 12.70
N ILE A 165 14.18 -2.16 11.59
CA ILE A 165 14.34 -2.74 10.25
C ILE A 165 15.75 -3.30 10.04
N GLN A 166 16.78 -2.69 10.62
CA GLN A 166 18.14 -3.23 10.60
C GLN A 166 18.23 -4.51 11.42
N GLN A 167 17.64 -4.54 12.61
CA GLN A 167 17.64 -5.71 13.50
C GLN A 167 17.04 -6.96 12.85
N VAL A 168 15.94 -6.80 12.08
CA VAL A 168 15.30 -7.94 11.40
C VAL A 168 15.92 -8.27 10.04
N GLY A 169 16.94 -7.54 9.57
CA GLY A 169 17.68 -7.85 8.34
C GLY A 169 17.04 -7.33 7.06
N LYS A 170 16.29 -6.22 7.11
CA LYS A 170 15.69 -5.52 5.96
C LYS A 170 14.72 -6.39 5.15
N TYR A 171 14.49 -6.05 3.87
CA TYR A 171 13.67 -6.85 2.97
C TYR A 171 14.44 -8.06 2.45
N ARG A 172 13.79 -9.23 2.41
CA ARG A 172 14.36 -10.46 1.88
C ARG A 172 13.91 -10.69 0.44
N PRO A 173 14.83 -10.70 -0.56
CA PRO A 173 14.47 -10.88 -1.97
C PRO A 173 13.72 -12.19 -2.27
N ASP A 174 14.03 -13.25 -1.53
CA ASP A 174 13.43 -14.58 -1.71
C ASP A 174 11.91 -14.61 -1.48
N PHE A 175 11.36 -13.57 -0.85
CA PHE A 175 9.91 -13.45 -0.60
C PHE A 175 9.20 -12.49 -1.57
N GLU A 176 9.91 -11.90 -2.54
CA GLU A 176 9.27 -11.05 -3.56
C GLU A 176 8.31 -11.89 -4.43
N PRO A 177 7.05 -11.47 -4.65
CA PRO A 177 6.44 -10.17 -4.36
C PRO A 177 5.56 -10.12 -3.09
N ALA A 178 5.93 -10.80 -2.02
CA ALA A 178 5.30 -10.74 -0.70
C ALA A 178 6.31 -10.31 0.40
N GLU A 179 7.35 -9.59 0.00
CA GLU A 179 8.45 -9.10 0.83
C GLU A 179 7.99 -8.22 2.00
N ASP A 180 6.87 -7.52 1.80
CA ASP A 180 6.24 -6.68 2.81
C ASP A 180 5.65 -7.52 3.95
N ARG A 181 4.91 -8.57 3.62
CA ARG A 181 4.33 -9.48 4.60
C ARG A 181 5.43 -10.18 5.41
N ASP A 182 6.49 -10.64 4.74
CA ASP A 182 7.65 -11.24 5.41
C ASP A 182 8.28 -10.26 6.42
N LEU A 183 8.47 -9.02 6.01
CA LEU A 183 9.04 -7.99 6.89
C LEU A 183 8.12 -7.69 8.08
N TRP A 184 6.79 -7.57 7.85
CA TRP A 184 5.83 -7.30 8.95
C TRP A 184 5.80 -8.44 9.97
N LEU A 185 5.85 -9.69 9.54
CA LEU A 185 5.89 -10.86 10.43
C LEU A 185 7.18 -10.88 11.28
N ARG A 186 8.33 -10.48 10.72
CA ARG A 186 9.58 -10.37 11.49
C ARG A 186 9.57 -9.19 12.46
N LEU A 187 9.01 -8.06 12.06
CA LEU A 187 8.90 -6.87 12.91
C LEU A 187 7.91 -7.09 14.05
N SER A 188 6.82 -7.83 13.84
CA SER A 188 5.85 -8.14 14.90
C SER A 188 6.41 -9.05 16.00
N GLU A 189 7.51 -9.74 15.73
CA GLU A 189 8.23 -10.58 16.70
C GLU A 189 9.15 -9.77 17.65
N ILE A 190 9.49 -8.54 17.31
CA ILE A 190 10.41 -7.69 18.09
C ILE A 190 9.76 -6.41 18.64
N GLY A 191 8.53 -6.11 18.25
CA GLY A 191 7.81 -4.94 18.72
C GLY A 191 6.40 -4.84 18.15
N LYS A 192 5.65 -3.82 18.56
CA LYS A 192 4.27 -3.65 18.13
C LYS A 192 4.18 -3.02 16.74
N LEU A 193 3.18 -3.45 15.98
CA LEU A 193 2.73 -2.83 14.74
C LEU A 193 1.46 -2.03 15.01
N ALA A 194 1.25 -0.92 14.31
CA ALA A 194 0.06 -0.11 14.45
C ALA A 194 -0.37 0.49 13.09
N ASN A 195 -1.64 0.88 12.98
CA ASN A 195 -2.12 1.79 11.95
C ASN A 195 -2.79 3.00 12.59
N LEU A 196 -2.55 4.17 12.03
CA LEU A 196 -3.31 5.37 12.36
C LEU A 196 -4.71 5.28 11.73
N PRO A 197 -5.76 5.79 12.38
CA PRO A 197 -7.10 5.84 11.80
C PRO A 197 -7.20 6.84 10.63
N GLN A 198 -6.28 7.79 10.54
CA GLN A 198 -6.24 8.81 9.50
C GLN A 198 -5.86 8.22 8.13
N PHE A 199 -6.39 8.82 7.08
CA PHE A 199 -5.89 8.61 5.73
C PHE A 199 -4.53 9.30 5.60
N LEU A 200 -3.53 8.54 5.14
CA LEU A 200 -2.15 9.02 4.99
C LEU A 200 -1.74 9.13 3.53
N LEU A 201 -2.44 8.42 2.63
CA LEU A 201 -2.00 8.24 1.26
C LEU A 201 -3.21 8.09 0.32
N LYS A 202 -3.08 8.57 -0.91
CA LYS A 202 -3.90 8.17 -2.05
C LYS A 202 -3.17 7.05 -2.78
N TYR A 203 -3.69 5.83 -2.65
CA TYR A 203 -3.15 4.60 -3.24
C TYR A 203 -3.69 4.41 -4.64
N ARG A 204 -2.80 4.39 -5.64
CA ARG A 204 -3.20 4.27 -7.04
C ARG A 204 -3.42 2.82 -7.44
N VAL A 205 -4.53 2.58 -8.14
CA VAL A 205 -4.90 1.26 -8.66
C VAL A 205 -4.92 1.30 -10.19
N HIS A 206 -4.01 0.56 -10.80
CA HIS A 206 -3.88 0.44 -12.26
C HIS A 206 -3.55 -1.01 -12.68
N SER A 207 -3.57 -1.29 -14.00
CA SER A 207 -3.35 -2.64 -14.54
C SER A 207 -1.95 -3.19 -14.27
N ASP A 208 -0.95 -2.30 -14.23
CA ASP A 208 0.48 -2.65 -14.23
C ASP A 208 1.06 -2.80 -12.82
N MET A 209 0.18 -2.92 -11.83
CA MET A 209 0.60 -3.19 -10.45
C MET A 209 1.15 -4.61 -10.31
N VAL A 210 2.24 -4.76 -9.58
CA VAL A 210 2.88 -6.04 -9.26
C VAL A 210 1.88 -7.03 -8.65
N SER A 211 1.03 -6.58 -7.73
CA SER A 211 -0.02 -7.38 -7.08
C SER A 211 -1.07 -7.94 -8.03
N HIS A 212 -1.18 -7.43 -9.27
CA HIS A 212 -2.03 -7.98 -10.31
C HIS A 212 -1.27 -8.92 -11.24
N ALA A 213 -0.08 -8.52 -11.68
CA ALA A 213 0.71 -9.26 -12.63
C ALA A 213 1.26 -10.59 -12.04
N ARG A 214 1.68 -10.56 -10.76
CA ARG A 214 2.34 -11.69 -10.07
C ARG A 214 1.51 -12.26 -8.91
N ARG A 215 0.18 -12.23 -9.00
CA ARG A 215 -0.71 -12.59 -7.88
C ARG A 215 -0.54 -14.02 -7.37
N SER A 216 -0.35 -15.00 -8.25
CA SER A 216 -0.14 -16.39 -7.84
C SER A 216 1.14 -16.52 -7.02
N GLU A 217 2.23 -16.01 -7.55
CA GLU A 217 3.53 -15.98 -6.89
C GLU A 217 3.50 -15.22 -5.56
N GLN A 218 2.78 -14.09 -5.52
CA GLN A 218 2.57 -13.35 -4.27
C GLN A 218 1.86 -14.18 -3.20
N ASN A 219 0.84 -14.95 -3.59
CA ASN A 219 0.16 -15.84 -2.66
C ASN A 219 1.08 -16.96 -2.16
N ASP A 220 1.86 -17.57 -3.04
CA ASP A 220 2.77 -18.66 -2.67
C ASP A 220 3.87 -18.15 -1.72
N ASN A 221 4.48 -17.03 -2.02
CA ASN A 221 5.51 -16.41 -1.18
C ASN A 221 4.94 -15.85 0.14
N ALA A 222 3.70 -15.38 0.15
CA ALA A 222 3.01 -15.02 1.38
C ALA A 222 2.80 -16.23 2.30
N LEU A 223 2.47 -17.39 1.73
CA LEU A 223 2.35 -18.63 2.49
C LEU A 223 3.70 -19.11 3.06
N LEU A 224 4.77 -18.98 2.27
CA LEU A 224 6.14 -19.26 2.73
C LEU A 224 6.56 -18.33 3.87
N ALA A 225 6.24 -17.04 3.78
CA ALA A 225 6.53 -16.08 4.85
C ALA A 225 5.77 -16.42 6.15
N ILE A 226 4.52 -16.86 6.04
CA ILE A 226 3.72 -17.33 7.19
C ILE A 226 4.34 -18.60 7.79
N ALA A 227 4.72 -19.58 6.97
CA ALA A 227 5.35 -20.81 7.44
C ALA A 227 6.68 -20.53 8.17
N ASP A 228 7.48 -19.61 7.63
CA ASP A 228 8.70 -19.15 8.26
C ASP A 228 8.44 -18.45 9.61
N ALA A 229 7.37 -17.63 9.72
CA ALA A 229 6.97 -17.00 10.97
C ALA A 229 6.54 -18.03 12.04
N TYR A 230 5.72 -19.03 11.68
CA TYR A 230 5.36 -20.11 12.60
C TYR A 230 6.59 -20.85 13.13
N ARG A 231 7.56 -21.16 12.24
CA ARG A 231 8.82 -21.81 12.62
C ARG A 231 9.63 -20.96 13.59
N ARG A 232 9.83 -19.65 13.32
CA ARG A 232 10.57 -18.74 14.19
C ARG A 232 9.92 -18.60 15.56
N ARG A 233 8.58 -18.59 15.62
CA ARG A 233 7.79 -18.51 16.86
C ARG A 233 7.70 -19.82 17.63
N GLY A 234 8.27 -20.92 17.12
CA GLY A 234 8.14 -22.24 17.73
C GLY A 234 6.71 -22.79 17.75
N GLN A 235 5.87 -22.32 16.84
CA GLN A 235 4.46 -22.69 16.75
C GLN A 235 4.23 -23.66 15.59
N MET A 236 3.24 -24.55 15.74
CA MET A 236 2.84 -25.45 14.66
C MET A 236 1.92 -24.71 13.68
N MET A 237 2.32 -24.68 12.42
CA MET A 237 1.48 -24.12 11.35
C MET A 237 0.23 -24.97 11.16
N PRO A 238 -0.98 -24.37 11.01
CA PRO A 238 -2.19 -25.11 10.69
C PRO A 238 -2.04 -25.91 9.38
N SER A 239 -2.62 -27.11 9.32
CA SER A 239 -2.60 -27.94 8.10
C SER A 239 -3.34 -27.22 6.96
N ILE A 240 -2.75 -27.26 5.76
CA ILE A 240 -3.39 -26.72 4.56
C ILE A 240 -4.58 -27.65 4.21
N PRO A 241 -5.83 -27.14 4.20
CA PRO A 241 -6.97 -27.95 3.78
C PRO A 241 -6.76 -28.46 2.35
N LYS A 242 -7.14 -29.74 2.08
CA LYS A 242 -7.06 -30.31 0.72
C LYS A 242 -7.79 -29.37 -0.26
N ALA A 243 -7.02 -28.82 -1.16
CA ALA A 243 -7.32 -27.90 -2.25
C ALA A 243 -8.76 -27.37 -2.37
N MET A 244 -8.97 -26.10 -2.03
CA MET A 244 -9.99 -25.29 -2.71
C MET A 244 -9.43 -24.86 -4.07
N PRO A 245 -10.21 -25.00 -5.18
CA PRO A 245 -9.76 -24.51 -6.48
C PRO A 245 -9.58 -22.99 -6.39
N THR A 246 -8.37 -22.52 -6.66
CA THR A 246 -8.06 -21.10 -6.81
C THR A 246 -8.85 -20.57 -8.00
N GLN A 247 -9.99 -19.97 -7.77
CA GLN A 247 -10.66 -19.17 -8.79
C GLN A 247 -9.76 -17.99 -9.15
N GLN A 248 -9.06 -18.10 -10.25
CA GLN A 248 -8.36 -16.99 -10.92
C GLN A 248 -9.39 -16.04 -11.55
N SER A 249 -10.20 -15.37 -10.75
CA SER A 249 -11.04 -14.29 -11.25
C SER A 249 -10.23 -13.00 -11.28
N LYS A 250 -10.26 -12.30 -12.43
CA LYS A 250 -9.72 -10.93 -12.52
C LYS A 250 -10.31 -10.10 -11.38
N PRO A 251 -9.51 -9.30 -10.67
CA PRO A 251 -10.00 -8.52 -9.55
C PRO A 251 -11.22 -7.68 -9.97
N SER A 252 -12.34 -7.89 -9.33
CA SER A 252 -13.61 -7.23 -9.72
C SER A 252 -13.54 -5.71 -9.61
N TYR A 253 -12.68 -5.18 -8.74
CA TYR A 253 -12.52 -3.72 -8.53
C TYR A 253 -11.83 -2.97 -9.68
N LEU A 254 -11.30 -3.68 -10.68
CA LEU A 254 -10.79 -3.05 -11.92
C LEU A 254 -11.90 -2.72 -12.91
N SER A 255 -13.10 -3.30 -12.77
CA SER A 255 -14.21 -2.95 -13.64
C SER A 255 -14.82 -1.60 -13.25
N ASP A 256 -15.29 -0.83 -14.24
CA ASP A 256 -15.95 0.46 -14.01
C ASP A 256 -17.19 0.32 -13.12
N GLU A 257 -17.92 -0.81 -13.23
CA GLU A 257 -19.07 -1.13 -12.39
C GLU A 257 -18.67 -1.33 -10.92
N ALA A 258 -17.56 -2.03 -10.67
CA ALA A 258 -17.05 -2.23 -9.31
C ALA A 258 -16.50 -0.91 -8.72
N ARG A 259 -15.87 -0.08 -9.54
CA ARG A 259 -15.43 1.27 -9.14
C ARG A 259 -16.60 2.18 -8.81
N ALA A 260 -17.66 2.16 -9.62
CA ALA A 260 -18.89 2.91 -9.32
C ALA A 260 -19.48 2.53 -7.97
N MET A 261 -19.64 1.22 -7.71
CA MET A 261 -20.18 0.72 -6.45
C MET A 261 -19.26 1.02 -5.25
N SER A 262 -17.95 0.87 -5.43
CA SER A 262 -16.98 1.18 -4.37
C SER A 262 -17.00 2.67 -4.04
N ALA A 263 -17.01 3.53 -5.04
CA ALA A 263 -17.08 4.98 -4.88
C ALA A 263 -18.37 5.41 -4.17
N ALA A 264 -19.53 4.85 -4.56
CA ALA A 264 -20.80 5.14 -3.90
C ALA A 264 -20.80 4.76 -2.42
N ARG A 265 -20.29 3.56 -2.09
CA ARG A 265 -20.20 3.07 -0.70
C ARG A 265 -19.24 3.88 0.16
N SER A 266 -18.21 4.45 -0.44
CA SER A 266 -17.18 5.25 0.24
C SER A 266 -17.48 6.76 0.24
N GLY A 267 -18.66 7.20 -0.26
CA GLY A 267 -19.06 8.61 -0.29
C GLY A 267 -18.42 9.44 -1.40
N PHE A 268 -17.72 8.86 -2.37
CA PHE A 268 -17.15 9.55 -3.53
C PHE A 268 -18.17 9.67 -4.66
N PHE A 269 -19.27 10.41 -4.42
CA PHE A 269 -20.43 10.44 -5.30
C PHE A 269 -20.16 10.94 -6.71
N ARG A 270 -19.27 11.92 -6.90
CA ARG A 270 -18.86 12.38 -8.24
C ARG A 270 -18.24 11.25 -9.06
N THR A 271 -17.34 10.49 -8.44
CA THR A 271 -16.69 9.35 -9.09
C THR A 271 -17.67 8.20 -9.33
N ALA A 272 -18.57 7.95 -8.37
CA ALA A 272 -19.63 6.96 -8.52
C ALA A 272 -20.52 7.26 -9.74
N ASN A 273 -21.00 8.50 -9.86
CA ASN A 273 -21.80 8.95 -11.01
C ASN A 273 -21.04 8.82 -12.32
N LYS A 274 -19.79 9.26 -12.37
CA LYS A 274 -18.94 9.17 -13.58
C LYS A 274 -18.86 7.74 -14.11
N TYR A 275 -18.52 6.80 -13.23
CA TYR A 275 -18.39 5.39 -13.62
C TYR A 275 -19.74 4.73 -13.87
N ALA A 276 -20.77 5.02 -13.07
CA ALA A 276 -22.10 4.47 -13.27
C ALA A 276 -22.69 4.90 -14.61
N LEU A 277 -22.68 6.20 -14.93
CA LEU A 277 -23.16 6.72 -16.21
C LEU A 277 -22.39 6.16 -17.40
N TRP A 278 -21.06 6.02 -17.30
CA TRP A 278 -20.23 5.40 -18.33
C TRP A 278 -20.61 3.93 -18.60
N VAL A 279 -20.88 3.15 -17.54
CA VAL A 279 -21.34 1.77 -17.65
C VAL A 279 -22.74 1.70 -18.28
N LEU A 280 -23.67 2.55 -17.81
CA LEU A 280 -25.06 2.56 -18.27
C LEU A 280 -25.20 3.02 -19.71
N TRP A 281 -24.37 3.95 -20.18
CA TRP A 281 -24.31 4.36 -21.58
C TRP A 281 -23.97 3.20 -22.52
N ARG A 282 -23.10 2.27 -22.09
CA ARG A 282 -22.68 1.11 -22.86
C ARG A 282 -23.55 -0.12 -22.62
N ARG A 283 -24.07 -0.28 -21.41
CA ARG A 283 -24.77 -1.47 -20.91
C ARG A 283 -25.90 -1.06 -19.96
N PRO A 284 -27.03 -0.53 -20.47
CA PRO A 284 -28.09 0.05 -19.64
C PRO A 284 -28.79 -0.96 -18.70
N TRP A 285 -28.63 -2.27 -18.94
CA TRP A 285 -29.19 -3.34 -18.12
C TRP A 285 -28.35 -3.71 -16.88
N ARG A 286 -27.22 -3.05 -16.62
CA ARG A 286 -26.34 -3.35 -15.48
C ARG A 286 -26.90 -2.81 -14.17
N LEU A 287 -27.57 -3.68 -13.39
CA LEU A 287 -28.23 -3.32 -12.12
C LEU A 287 -27.29 -2.66 -11.10
N ARG A 288 -26.04 -3.15 -10.98
CA ARG A 288 -25.07 -2.56 -10.05
C ARG A 288 -24.71 -1.12 -10.39
N ALA A 289 -24.66 -0.76 -11.65
CA ALA A 289 -24.41 0.62 -12.06
C ALA A 289 -25.61 1.53 -11.70
N TRP A 290 -26.84 1.07 -11.88
CA TRP A 290 -28.03 1.76 -11.38
C TRP A 290 -28.04 1.90 -9.86
N GLN A 291 -27.68 0.83 -9.12
CA GLN A 291 -27.57 0.90 -7.67
C GLN A 291 -26.55 1.94 -7.22
N ALA A 292 -25.36 2.00 -7.85
CA ALA A 292 -24.35 3.00 -7.55
C ALA A 292 -24.85 4.43 -7.81
N LEU A 293 -25.59 4.64 -8.91
CA LEU A 293 -26.18 5.93 -9.24
C LEU A 293 -27.23 6.36 -8.20
N VAL A 294 -28.14 5.47 -7.84
CA VAL A 294 -29.15 5.72 -6.79
C VAL A 294 -28.50 6.03 -5.45
N MET A 295 -27.52 5.24 -5.03
CA MET A 295 -26.79 5.49 -3.79
C MET A 295 -26.12 6.87 -3.78
N SER A 296 -25.51 7.26 -4.90
CA SER A 296 -24.85 8.57 -5.02
C SER A 296 -25.84 9.75 -5.02
N CYS A 297 -27.04 9.56 -5.55
CA CYS A 297 -28.10 10.59 -5.55
C CYS A 297 -28.80 10.72 -4.19
N THR A 298 -28.88 9.63 -3.42
CA THR A 298 -29.57 9.62 -2.13
C THR A 298 -28.65 9.95 -0.95
N GLY A 299 -27.33 10.06 -1.18
CA GLY A 299 -26.34 10.31 -0.14
C GLY A 299 -26.17 9.16 0.87
N ARG A 300 -26.81 8.01 0.65
CA ARG A 300 -26.73 6.86 1.56
C ARG A 300 -25.41 6.12 1.35
N THR A 301 -24.51 6.23 2.33
CA THR A 301 -23.24 5.51 2.38
C THR A 301 -23.32 4.42 3.44
N SER A 302 -22.46 3.41 3.32
CA SER A 302 -22.26 2.43 4.40
C SER A 302 -21.53 3.03 5.61
N VAL A 303 -21.10 4.29 5.50
CA VAL A 303 -20.35 5.03 6.54
C VAL A 303 -21.27 5.65 7.59
N ASP A 304 -22.57 5.82 7.28
CA ASP A 304 -23.58 6.36 8.22
C ASP A 304 -23.86 5.44 9.44
N ARG A 305 -23.09 4.38 9.65
CA ARG A 305 -23.17 3.47 10.80
C ARG A 305 -22.11 3.69 11.88
N TRP A 306 -21.28 4.73 11.77
CA TRP A 306 -20.23 5.00 12.76
C TRP A 306 -20.31 6.42 13.35
N GLY A 307 -21.53 6.87 13.59
CA GLY A 307 -21.82 8.04 14.36
C GLY A 307 -22.87 7.69 15.38
N ASP A 308 -22.40 7.19 16.54
CA ASP A 308 -22.92 7.37 17.91
C ASP A 308 -21.91 6.76 18.88
#